data_03eac40cc43583e417c2b1eea69ec415
#
_entry.id   03eac40cc43583e417c2b1eea69ec415
#
_cell.length_a   1.000
_cell.length_b   1.000
_cell.length_c   1.000
_cell.angle_alpha   90.00
_cell.angle_beta   90.00
_cell.angle_gamma   90.00
#
_symmetry.space_group_name_H-M   'P 1'
#
loop_
_entity.id
_entity.type
_entity.pdbx_description
1 polymer ?
#
loop_
_entity_poly.entity_id
_entity_poly.type
_entity_poly.pdbx_seq_one_letter_code
_entity_poly.pdbx_strand_id
1 'polypeptide(L)'
;MRLRCMCLVIHAPDDLRLDEQDAGEIGPGQVLVKVGMGGICGSDLHYFHNGGFGTVRIKEPMVLGHEVAGTVVAVAPGVESVRIGDKVAVNPSRPCGACKFCLEGLPNQCLDMRFYGSAMRTPHVQGAFRNMLLCEATQCVKVAEHVPLRLAALAEPFSVGLHGVSRAGPLLGKRVLVSGCGPIGVLAIAAARAHGAAEITATDVVDEPLAIARAMGADNTINVAQDKTWVSRHSAEKGTFDVMLECSGNERALRDGLEVMRPRGVVVQLGLGGDVSIPQNMVVAKELSICGSFRFHAEFALAVRLINEGRVDLSPVVTHTFPMLQARQAFELASDRKQAMKVLIDFADAGAETAAA
;
A
#
# COMPACT_ATOMS: atom_id res chain seq x y z
N MET A 1 -12.24 -32.60 -8.39
CA MET A 1 -12.85 -31.50 -9.18
C MET A 1 -11.90 -30.32 -9.05
N ARG A 2 -11.28 -29.85 -10.12
CA ARG A 2 -10.35 -28.71 -10.05
C ARG A 2 -11.16 -27.45 -9.75
N LEU A 3 -10.70 -26.69 -8.77
CA LEU A 3 -11.37 -25.44 -8.38
C LEU A 3 -11.04 -24.34 -9.39
N ARG A 4 -12.07 -23.87 -10.10
CA ARG A 4 -11.95 -22.75 -11.05
C ARG A 4 -12.08 -21.42 -10.31
N CYS A 5 -11.32 -20.43 -10.72
CA CYS A 5 -11.41 -19.07 -10.18
C CYS A 5 -11.38 -18.04 -11.32
N MET A 6 -12.17 -16.98 -11.16
CA MET A 6 -12.12 -15.80 -12.02
C MET A 6 -11.00 -14.89 -11.54
N CYS A 7 -10.16 -14.45 -12.47
CA CYS A 7 -8.96 -13.64 -12.19
C CYS A 7 -8.94 -12.37 -13.05
N LEU A 8 -8.48 -11.25 -12.49
CA LEU A 8 -8.15 -10.05 -13.25
C LEU A 8 -6.73 -10.15 -13.77
N VAL A 9 -6.58 -10.38 -15.05
CA VAL A 9 -5.31 -10.63 -15.73
C VAL A 9 -4.93 -9.47 -16.63
N ILE A 10 -3.74 -8.93 -16.44
CA ILE A 10 -3.13 -7.99 -17.38
C ILE A 10 -2.36 -8.77 -18.45
N HIS A 11 -2.72 -8.61 -19.70
CA HIS A 11 -2.07 -9.27 -20.85
C HIS A 11 -1.04 -8.35 -21.53
N ALA A 12 -1.34 -7.07 -21.60
CA ALA A 12 -0.50 -6.00 -22.14
C ALA A 12 -0.99 -4.65 -21.59
N PRO A 13 -0.29 -3.53 -21.82
CA PRO A 13 -0.83 -2.22 -21.52
C PRO A 13 -2.26 -2.04 -22.05
N ASP A 14 -3.15 -1.54 -21.19
CA ASP A 14 -4.60 -1.35 -21.44
C ASP A 14 -5.40 -2.61 -21.77
N ASP A 15 -4.80 -3.79 -21.69
CA ASP A 15 -5.45 -5.08 -21.93
C ASP A 15 -5.66 -5.87 -20.63
N LEU A 16 -6.61 -5.41 -19.82
CA LEU A 16 -7.07 -6.06 -18.60
C LEU A 16 -8.30 -6.92 -18.88
N ARG A 17 -8.22 -8.22 -18.58
CA ARG A 17 -9.27 -9.21 -18.83
C ARG A 17 -9.68 -9.97 -17.59
N LEU A 18 -10.89 -10.51 -17.63
CA LEU A 18 -11.38 -11.53 -16.70
C LEU A 18 -11.13 -12.90 -17.33
N ASP A 19 -10.15 -13.62 -16.77
CA ASP A 19 -9.80 -14.96 -17.21
C ASP A 19 -10.20 -16.00 -16.16
N GLU A 20 -10.74 -17.12 -16.62
CA GLU A 20 -10.95 -18.28 -15.77
C GLU A 20 -9.64 -19.08 -15.66
N GLN A 21 -9.17 -19.31 -14.44
CA GLN A 21 -7.95 -20.06 -14.15
C GLN A 21 -8.20 -21.20 -13.14
N ASP A 22 -7.27 -22.14 -13.07
CA ASP A 22 -7.25 -23.16 -12.00
C ASP A 22 -6.71 -22.52 -10.71
N ALA A 23 -7.49 -22.57 -9.61
CA ALA A 23 -7.03 -22.07 -8.32
C ALA A 23 -5.96 -22.97 -7.69
N GLY A 24 -5.76 -24.19 -8.20
CA GLY A 24 -4.87 -25.20 -7.64
C GLY A 24 -5.52 -26.08 -6.57
N GLU A 25 -4.73 -27.00 -6.05
CA GLU A 25 -5.12 -27.89 -4.93
C GLU A 25 -4.45 -27.42 -3.64
N ILE A 26 -5.15 -27.54 -2.52
CA ILE A 26 -4.63 -27.14 -1.22
C ILE A 26 -3.51 -28.09 -0.81
N GLY A 27 -2.29 -27.57 -0.71
CA GLY A 27 -1.14 -28.28 -0.19
C GLY A 27 -0.95 -28.10 1.33
N PRO A 28 0.03 -28.80 1.92
CA PRO A 28 0.36 -28.65 3.34
C PRO A 28 0.67 -27.20 3.71
N GLY A 29 0.12 -26.72 4.84
CA GLY A 29 0.33 -25.36 5.33
C GLY A 29 -0.48 -24.28 4.61
N GLN A 30 -1.29 -24.65 3.62
CA GLN A 30 -2.07 -23.72 2.81
C GLN A 30 -3.52 -23.59 3.23
N VAL A 31 -4.12 -22.51 2.81
CA VAL A 31 -5.54 -22.21 2.98
C VAL A 31 -6.12 -21.64 1.70
N LEU A 32 -7.42 -21.85 1.51
CA LEU A 32 -8.18 -21.23 0.45
C LEU A 32 -9.00 -20.07 1.02
N VAL A 33 -8.78 -18.88 0.48
CA VAL A 33 -9.50 -17.66 0.85
C VAL A 33 -10.47 -17.28 -0.28
N LYS A 34 -11.75 -17.14 0.06
CA LYS A 34 -12.72 -16.45 -0.80
C LYS A 34 -12.44 -14.95 -0.62
N VAL A 35 -11.83 -14.33 -1.62
CA VAL A 35 -11.54 -12.90 -1.61
C VAL A 35 -12.86 -12.14 -1.65
N GLY A 36 -13.01 -11.16 -0.75
CA GLY A 36 -14.18 -10.28 -0.73
C GLY A 36 -13.85 -8.91 -1.31
N MET A 37 -12.74 -8.30 -0.84
CA MET A 37 -12.34 -6.96 -1.27
C MET A 37 -10.87 -6.91 -1.67
N GLY A 38 -10.55 -6.11 -2.70
CA GLY A 38 -9.19 -5.82 -3.11
C GLY A 38 -8.99 -4.35 -3.48
N GLY A 39 -7.89 -3.76 -3.03
CA GLY A 39 -7.52 -2.37 -3.32
C GLY A 39 -6.63 -2.23 -4.55
N ILE A 40 -6.94 -1.29 -5.44
CA ILE A 40 -6.08 -0.96 -6.58
C ILE A 40 -4.91 -0.11 -6.08
N CYS A 41 -3.68 -0.58 -6.34
CA CYS A 41 -2.44 0.12 -6.03
C CYS A 41 -1.91 0.91 -7.23
N GLY A 42 -1.09 1.92 -6.98
CA GLY A 42 -0.38 2.64 -8.04
C GLY A 42 0.49 1.74 -8.92
N SER A 43 1.05 0.66 -8.37
CA SER A 43 1.81 -0.33 -9.16
C SER A 43 0.92 -1.13 -10.11
N ASP A 44 -0.33 -1.45 -9.74
CA ASP A 44 -1.30 -2.07 -10.64
C ASP A 44 -1.64 -1.12 -11.80
N LEU A 45 -1.80 0.18 -11.52
CA LEU A 45 -2.02 1.21 -12.55
C LEU A 45 -0.82 1.35 -13.49
N HIS A 46 0.42 1.25 -12.96
CA HIS A 46 1.61 1.23 -13.80
C HIS A 46 1.67 0.03 -14.73
N TYR A 47 1.28 -1.15 -14.27
CA TYR A 47 1.13 -2.32 -15.15
C TYR A 47 0.03 -2.11 -16.18
N PHE A 48 -1.11 -1.56 -15.75
CA PHE A 48 -2.26 -1.32 -16.62
C PHE A 48 -1.92 -0.33 -17.75
N HIS A 49 -1.36 0.85 -17.45
CA HIS A 49 -1.10 1.88 -18.45
C HIS A 49 0.20 1.68 -19.23
N ASN A 50 1.26 1.24 -18.55
CA ASN A 50 2.63 1.30 -19.07
C ASN A 50 3.30 -0.08 -19.24
N GLY A 51 2.60 -1.16 -18.87
CA GLY A 51 3.17 -2.50 -18.83
C GLY A 51 4.30 -2.67 -17.78
N GLY A 52 4.44 -1.71 -16.85
CA GLY A 52 5.43 -1.77 -15.79
C GLY A 52 5.96 -0.40 -15.33
N PHE A 53 6.97 -0.40 -14.46
CA PHE A 53 7.61 0.79 -13.91
C PHE A 53 9.12 0.55 -13.70
N GLY A 54 9.94 1.62 -13.77
CA GLY A 54 11.38 1.49 -13.69
C GLY A 54 11.91 0.49 -14.72
N THR A 55 12.61 -0.55 -14.28
CA THR A 55 13.10 -1.67 -15.11
C THR A 55 12.16 -2.89 -15.12
N VAL A 56 11.12 -2.88 -14.30
CA VAL A 56 10.15 -3.98 -14.18
C VAL A 56 9.15 -3.90 -15.32
N ARG A 57 8.99 -4.99 -16.09
CA ARG A 57 8.06 -5.06 -17.24
C ARG A 57 7.30 -6.38 -17.22
N ILE A 58 6.04 -6.34 -17.65
CA ILE A 58 5.26 -7.53 -17.96
C ILE A 58 5.90 -8.25 -19.16
N LYS A 59 6.18 -9.54 -19.00
CA LYS A 59 6.73 -10.41 -20.05
C LYS A 59 5.79 -11.57 -20.39
N GLU A 60 4.79 -11.79 -19.58
CA GLU A 60 3.76 -12.81 -19.72
C GLU A 60 2.48 -12.33 -19.02
N PRO A 61 1.29 -12.86 -19.33
CA PRO A 61 0.06 -12.51 -18.65
C PRO A 61 0.18 -12.72 -17.12
N MET A 62 -0.32 -11.76 -16.35
CA MET A 62 -0.17 -11.76 -14.89
C MET A 62 -1.47 -11.34 -14.21
N VAL A 63 -1.92 -12.12 -13.23
CA VAL A 63 -2.98 -11.68 -12.32
C VAL A 63 -2.47 -10.51 -11.51
N LEU A 64 -3.22 -9.40 -11.46
CA LEU A 64 -2.89 -8.22 -10.68
C LEU A 64 -3.30 -8.35 -9.20
N GLY A 65 -2.98 -7.33 -8.42
CA GLY A 65 -3.47 -7.09 -7.06
C GLY A 65 -2.66 -7.75 -5.96
N HIS A 66 -2.57 -7.02 -4.85
CA HIS A 66 -1.82 -7.45 -3.66
C HIS A 66 -2.40 -6.88 -2.35
N GLU A 67 -3.43 -6.03 -2.42
CA GLU A 67 -4.12 -5.45 -1.28
C GLU A 67 -5.48 -6.15 -1.12
N VAL A 68 -5.55 -7.31 -0.46
CA VAL A 68 -6.80 -8.08 -0.39
C VAL A 68 -7.16 -8.55 1.02
N ALA A 69 -8.47 -8.68 1.22
CA ALA A 69 -9.07 -9.32 2.38
C ALA A 69 -10.22 -10.23 1.95
N GLY A 70 -10.46 -11.29 2.73
CA GLY A 70 -11.48 -12.28 2.41
C GLY A 70 -11.84 -13.15 3.59
N THR A 71 -12.52 -14.25 3.29
CA THR A 71 -12.95 -15.26 4.28
C THR A 71 -12.30 -16.60 3.95
N VAL A 72 -11.75 -17.27 4.94
CA VAL A 72 -11.18 -18.61 4.80
C VAL A 72 -12.31 -19.61 4.54
N VAL A 73 -12.24 -20.36 3.44
CA VAL A 73 -13.26 -21.35 3.03
C VAL A 73 -12.76 -22.79 3.08
N ALA A 74 -11.43 -22.98 3.09
CA ALA A 74 -10.85 -24.30 3.34
C ALA A 74 -9.45 -24.15 3.95
N VAL A 75 -9.01 -25.14 4.72
CA VAL A 75 -7.71 -25.19 5.38
C VAL A 75 -7.08 -26.58 5.19
N ALA A 76 -5.76 -26.63 4.99
CA ALA A 76 -5.04 -27.89 4.96
C ALA A 76 -5.00 -28.55 6.35
N PRO A 77 -4.89 -29.88 6.45
CA PRO A 77 -4.66 -30.56 7.71
C PRO A 77 -3.44 -30.00 8.45
N GLY A 78 -3.56 -29.80 9.77
CA GLY A 78 -2.48 -29.27 10.62
C GLY A 78 -2.34 -27.73 10.61
N VAL A 79 -3.15 -27.00 9.88
CA VAL A 79 -3.23 -25.54 10.00
C VAL A 79 -4.09 -25.17 11.22
N GLU A 80 -3.49 -24.49 12.20
CA GLU A 80 -4.15 -24.08 13.45
C GLU A 80 -4.33 -22.56 13.57
N SER A 81 -3.58 -21.79 12.78
CA SER A 81 -3.54 -20.31 12.87
C SER A 81 -4.84 -19.66 12.43
N VAL A 82 -5.57 -20.26 11.51
CA VAL A 82 -6.88 -19.80 11.00
C VAL A 82 -7.85 -20.95 10.84
N ARG A 83 -9.16 -20.65 10.79
CA ARG A 83 -10.25 -21.61 10.64
C ARG A 83 -11.18 -21.19 9.50
N ILE A 84 -11.93 -22.16 8.97
CA ILE A 84 -13.02 -21.87 8.02
C ILE A 84 -13.99 -20.87 8.66
N GLY A 85 -14.33 -19.83 7.92
CA GLY A 85 -15.17 -18.72 8.37
C GLY A 85 -14.40 -17.52 8.92
N ASP A 86 -13.12 -17.65 9.29
CA ASP A 86 -12.32 -16.51 9.73
C ASP A 86 -12.18 -15.47 8.62
N LYS A 87 -12.43 -14.20 8.93
CA LYS A 87 -12.03 -13.07 8.09
C LYS A 87 -10.52 -12.87 8.20
N VAL A 88 -9.87 -12.61 7.08
CA VAL A 88 -8.42 -12.42 7.03
C VAL A 88 -8.04 -11.29 6.07
N ALA A 89 -7.01 -10.53 6.45
CA ALA A 89 -6.21 -9.75 5.52
C ALA A 89 -5.03 -10.61 5.06
N VAL A 90 -4.72 -10.59 3.77
CA VAL A 90 -3.69 -11.46 3.21
C VAL A 90 -2.41 -10.66 2.95
N ASN A 91 -1.34 -11.00 3.65
CA ASN A 91 -0.01 -10.43 3.41
C ASN A 91 0.51 -10.90 2.05
N PRO A 92 0.75 -10.01 1.08
CA PRO A 92 1.23 -10.40 -0.25
C PRO A 92 2.67 -10.87 -0.27
N SER A 93 3.44 -10.62 0.78
CA SER A 93 4.87 -10.96 0.87
C SER A 93 5.09 -12.40 1.27
N ARG A 94 5.93 -13.10 0.50
CA ARG A 94 6.42 -14.44 0.83
C ARG A 94 7.94 -14.48 0.68
N PRO A 95 8.69 -14.06 1.73
CA PRO A 95 10.15 -14.15 1.75
C PRO A 95 10.61 -15.61 1.87
N CYS A 96 11.82 -15.92 1.42
CA CYS A 96 12.34 -17.29 1.46
C CYS A 96 12.71 -17.80 2.86
N GLY A 97 12.85 -16.90 3.84
CA GLY A 97 13.22 -17.22 5.22
C GLY A 97 14.68 -17.66 5.44
N ALA A 98 15.47 -17.91 4.38
CA ALA A 98 16.79 -18.54 4.47
C ALA A 98 17.95 -17.68 3.92
N CYS A 99 17.68 -16.63 3.13
CA CYS A 99 18.75 -15.79 2.61
C CYS A 99 19.33 -14.87 3.70
N LYS A 100 20.51 -14.30 3.44
CA LYS A 100 21.20 -13.44 4.41
C LYS A 100 20.30 -12.33 4.97
N PHE A 101 19.52 -11.65 4.13
CA PHE A 101 18.64 -10.57 4.58
C PHE A 101 17.47 -11.07 5.44
N CYS A 102 16.90 -12.24 5.12
CA CYS A 102 15.89 -12.84 5.99
C CYS A 102 16.46 -13.19 7.37
N LEU A 103 17.68 -13.73 7.42
CA LEU A 103 18.37 -14.11 8.67
C LEU A 103 18.81 -12.89 9.47
N GLU A 104 19.06 -11.75 8.83
CA GLU A 104 19.34 -10.46 9.45
C GLU A 104 18.07 -9.73 9.95
N GLY A 105 16.87 -10.32 9.77
CA GLY A 105 15.60 -9.68 10.15
C GLY A 105 15.11 -8.62 9.17
N LEU A 106 15.55 -8.68 7.92
CA LEU A 106 15.18 -7.79 6.82
C LEU A 106 14.44 -8.54 5.69
N PRO A 107 13.36 -9.28 5.98
CA PRO A 107 12.70 -10.11 4.97
C PRO A 107 12.06 -9.34 3.83
N ASN A 108 11.74 -8.05 4.00
CA ASN A 108 11.32 -7.16 2.91
C ASN A 108 12.41 -6.96 1.84
N GLN A 109 13.69 -7.21 2.18
CA GLN A 109 14.84 -7.20 1.28
C GLN A 109 15.24 -8.61 0.81
N CYS A 110 14.36 -9.60 0.95
CA CYS A 110 14.62 -10.97 0.59
C CYS A 110 15.09 -11.12 -0.86
N LEU A 111 16.19 -11.87 -1.06
CA LEU A 111 16.75 -12.15 -2.40
C LEU A 111 15.82 -12.98 -3.28
N ASP A 112 14.94 -13.77 -2.67
CA ASP A 112 13.94 -14.61 -3.34
C ASP A 112 12.51 -14.22 -2.96
N MET A 113 12.24 -12.92 -2.84
CA MET A 113 10.91 -12.42 -2.52
C MET A 113 9.88 -12.82 -3.58
N ARG A 114 8.78 -13.44 -3.13
CA ARG A 114 7.57 -13.65 -3.90
C ARG A 114 6.49 -12.72 -3.37
N PHE A 115 6.14 -11.72 -4.18
CA PHE A 115 5.15 -10.71 -3.81
C PHE A 115 4.01 -10.77 -4.82
N TYR A 116 2.77 -10.91 -4.37
CA TYR A 116 1.62 -11.03 -5.26
C TYR A 116 1.53 -9.87 -6.26
N GLY A 117 1.13 -10.17 -7.50
CA GLY A 117 0.97 -9.19 -8.55
C GLY A 117 2.27 -8.48 -8.96
N SER A 118 3.42 -9.18 -8.92
CA SER A 118 4.72 -8.58 -9.21
C SER A 118 5.41 -9.22 -10.40
N ALA A 119 5.76 -8.38 -11.39
CA ALA A 119 6.55 -8.76 -12.55
C ALA A 119 8.08 -8.65 -12.33
N MET A 120 8.54 -8.48 -11.09
CA MET A 120 9.98 -8.43 -10.76
C MET A 120 10.69 -9.75 -11.02
N ARG A 121 9.96 -10.85 -11.13
CA ARG A 121 10.49 -12.20 -11.39
C ARG A 121 9.93 -12.76 -12.70
N THR A 122 10.61 -13.77 -13.24
CA THR A 122 10.13 -14.59 -14.35
C THR A 122 10.27 -16.06 -13.94
N PRO A 123 9.19 -16.87 -13.94
CA PRO A 123 7.80 -16.47 -14.19
C PRO A 123 7.30 -15.44 -13.17
N HIS A 124 6.32 -14.60 -13.60
CA HIS A 124 5.73 -13.57 -12.73
C HIS A 124 5.03 -14.17 -11.52
N VAL A 125 5.03 -13.44 -10.41
CA VAL A 125 4.26 -13.84 -9.23
C VAL A 125 2.82 -13.40 -9.42
N GLN A 126 1.92 -14.35 -9.62
CA GLN A 126 0.51 -14.09 -9.84
C GLN A 126 -0.11 -13.37 -8.65
N GLY A 127 -0.99 -12.41 -8.92
CA GLY A 127 -1.62 -11.56 -7.91
C GLY A 127 -2.84 -12.16 -7.25
N ALA A 128 -3.44 -11.36 -6.38
CA ALA A 128 -4.55 -11.75 -5.54
C ALA A 128 -5.92 -11.23 -6.02
N PHE A 129 -6.01 -10.54 -7.16
CA PHE A 129 -7.29 -10.14 -7.75
C PHE A 129 -7.97 -11.32 -8.43
N ARG A 130 -8.51 -12.18 -7.59
CA ARG A 130 -9.27 -13.37 -7.95
C ARG A 130 -10.31 -13.69 -6.90
N ASN A 131 -11.40 -14.33 -7.26
CA ASN A 131 -12.45 -14.68 -6.30
C ASN A 131 -12.04 -15.78 -5.32
N MET A 132 -11.09 -16.66 -5.71
CA MET A 132 -10.53 -17.72 -4.85
C MET A 132 -9.02 -17.65 -4.86
N LEU A 133 -8.41 -17.44 -3.71
CA LEU A 133 -6.96 -17.31 -3.53
C LEU A 133 -6.42 -18.46 -2.67
N LEU A 134 -5.58 -19.29 -3.25
CA LEU A 134 -4.78 -20.27 -2.51
C LEU A 134 -3.50 -19.58 -2.01
N CYS A 135 -3.28 -19.60 -0.69
CA CYS A 135 -2.13 -18.95 -0.06
C CYS A 135 -1.61 -19.73 1.15
N GLU A 136 -0.40 -19.39 1.61
CA GLU A 136 0.14 -19.93 2.84
C GLU A 136 -0.66 -19.42 4.04
N ALA A 137 -0.96 -20.29 5.02
CA ALA A 137 -1.67 -19.89 6.24
C ALA A 137 -0.95 -18.76 6.99
N THR A 138 0.39 -18.69 6.89
CA THR A 138 1.23 -17.65 7.49
C THR A 138 1.04 -16.27 6.85
N GLN A 139 0.48 -16.18 5.65
CA GLN A 139 0.13 -14.91 5.00
C GLN A 139 -1.22 -14.35 5.52
N CYS A 140 -2.04 -15.18 6.17
CA CYS A 140 -3.36 -14.81 6.65
C CYS A 140 -3.29 -14.23 8.07
N VAL A 141 -3.63 -12.96 8.22
CA VAL A 141 -3.77 -12.32 9.53
C VAL A 141 -5.24 -12.11 9.84
N LYS A 142 -5.69 -12.62 11.00
CA LYS A 142 -7.10 -12.57 11.39
C LYS A 142 -7.63 -11.17 11.57
N VAL A 143 -8.78 -10.93 10.98
CA VAL A 143 -9.54 -9.69 11.09
C VAL A 143 -10.72 -9.93 12.04
N ALA A 144 -10.95 -8.99 12.94
CA ALA A 144 -12.07 -9.07 13.87
C ALA A 144 -13.43 -9.07 13.14
N GLU A 145 -14.43 -9.79 13.67
CA GLU A 145 -15.73 -9.98 13.01
C GLU A 145 -16.44 -8.66 12.68
N HIS A 146 -16.33 -7.68 13.55
CA HIS A 146 -16.94 -6.35 13.36
C HIS A 146 -16.27 -5.50 12.28
N VAL A 147 -15.05 -5.85 11.82
CA VAL A 147 -14.33 -5.09 10.81
C VAL A 147 -14.82 -5.46 9.41
N PRO A 148 -15.24 -4.49 8.60
CA PRO A 148 -15.61 -4.74 7.21
C PRO A 148 -14.39 -5.12 6.36
N LEU A 149 -14.52 -6.06 5.41
CA LEU A 149 -13.42 -6.48 4.53
C LEU A 149 -12.82 -5.32 3.72
N ARG A 150 -13.62 -4.29 3.40
CA ARG A 150 -13.13 -3.07 2.72
C ARG A 150 -12.05 -2.32 3.51
N LEU A 151 -12.12 -2.35 4.84
CA LEU A 151 -11.09 -1.76 5.71
C LEU A 151 -9.93 -2.74 5.93
N ALA A 152 -10.22 -4.03 6.02
CA ALA A 152 -9.20 -5.05 6.14
C ALA A 152 -8.26 -5.11 4.90
N ALA A 153 -8.77 -4.86 3.70
CA ALA A 153 -7.97 -4.77 2.48
C ALA A 153 -6.95 -3.62 2.50
N LEU A 154 -7.19 -2.58 3.32
CA LEU A 154 -6.24 -1.48 3.51
C LEU A 154 -5.05 -1.84 4.42
N ALA A 155 -5.02 -3.03 5.02
CA ALA A 155 -3.91 -3.44 5.88
C ALA A 155 -2.56 -3.41 5.14
N GLU A 156 -2.56 -3.79 3.86
CA GLU A 156 -1.34 -3.76 3.03
C GLU A 156 -0.80 -2.33 2.85
N PRO A 157 -1.52 -1.39 2.21
CA PRO A 157 -1.00 -0.06 1.98
C PRO A 157 -0.80 0.73 3.29
N PHE A 158 -1.57 0.45 4.34
CA PHE A 158 -1.33 1.03 5.67
C PHE A 158 -0.02 0.54 6.28
N SER A 159 0.35 -0.72 6.05
CA SER A 159 1.64 -1.27 6.48
C SER A 159 2.83 -0.54 5.84
N VAL A 160 2.69 -0.08 4.60
CA VAL A 160 3.71 0.76 3.92
C VAL A 160 3.88 2.09 4.66
N GLY A 161 2.78 2.74 5.05
CA GLY A 161 2.81 3.96 5.86
C GLY A 161 3.45 3.75 7.23
N LEU A 162 3.06 2.66 7.92
CA LEU A 162 3.65 2.28 9.22
C LEU A 162 5.15 2.01 9.11
N HIS A 163 5.59 1.29 8.06
CA HIS A 163 7.00 1.05 7.83
C HIS A 163 7.77 2.35 7.57
N GLY A 164 7.20 3.28 6.77
CA GLY A 164 7.77 4.61 6.57
C GLY A 164 7.98 5.35 7.90
N VAL A 165 6.99 5.31 8.78
CA VAL A 165 7.09 5.91 10.12
C VAL A 165 8.15 5.21 10.97
N SER A 166 8.21 3.87 10.94
CA SER A 166 9.25 3.09 11.65
C SER A 166 10.66 3.48 11.20
N ARG A 167 10.84 3.80 9.92
CA ARG A 167 12.13 4.27 9.37
C ARG A 167 12.52 5.67 9.87
N ALA A 168 11.54 6.50 10.24
CA ALA A 168 11.80 7.83 10.81
C ALA A 168 12.26 7.80 12.26
N GLY A 169 12.04 6.69 12.97
CA GLY A 169 12.25 6.58 14.42
C GLY A 169 11.07 7.16 15.23
N PRO A 170 11.26 7.42 16.53
CA PRO A 170 10.19 7.89 17.41
C PRO A 170 9.58 9.22 16.96
N LEU A 171 8.23 9.29 16.87
CA LEU A 171 7.50 10.50 16.46
C LEU A 171 6.87 11.27 17.64
N LEU A 172 6.90 10.75 18.86
CA LEU A 172 6.32 11.43 20.01
C LEU A 172 6.88 12.85 20.16
N GLY A 173 5.99 13.84 20.13
CA GLY A 173 6.35 15.24 20.24
C GLY A 173 6.96 15.88 18.98
N LYS A 174 7.02 15.17 17.85
CA LYS A 174 7.63 15.65 16.61
C LYS A 174 6.62 16.37 15.73
N ARG A 175 7.13 17.36 14.97
CA ARG A 175 6.44 17.99 13.86
C ARG A 175 6.77 17.24 12.57
N VAL A 176 5.74 16.69 11.93
CA VAL A 176 5.87 15.83 10.74
C VAL A 176 5.34 16.55 9.51
N LEU A 177 6.13 16.57 8.45
CA LEU A 177 5.68 16.97 7.11
C LEU A 177 5.38 15.71 6.31
N VAL A 178 4.19 15.61 5.73
CA VAL A 178 3.85 14.59 4.72
C VAL A 178 3.73 15.27 3.37
N SER A 179 4.63 14.95 2.46
CA SER A 179 4.67 15.52 1.10
C SER A 179 4.07 14.55 0.10
N GLY A 180 2.97 14.97 -0.54
CA GLY A 180 2.14 14.13 -1.38
C GLY A 180 1.05 13.40 -0.59
N CYS A 181 -0.22 13.74 -0.87
CA CYS A 181 -1.40 13.20 -0.21
C CYS A 181 -2.13 12.14 -1.07
N GLY A 182 -1.41 11.38 -1.87
CA GLY A 182 -1.94 10.16 -2.49
C GLY A 182 -2.24 9.08 -1.44
N PRO A 183 -2.71 7.88 -1.84
CA PRO A 183 -3.10 6.82 -0.90
C PRO A 183 -2.05 6.51 0.17
N ILE A 184 -0.77 6.42 -0.21
CA ILE A 184 0.31 6.18 0.75
C ILE A 184 0.51 7.37 1.70
N GLY A 185 0.44 8.61 1.18
CA GLY A 185 0.62 9.80 2.02
C GLY A 185 -0.47 9.95 3.08
N VAL A 186 -1.74 9.77 2.72
CA VAL A 186 -2.83 9.86 3.70
C VAL A 186 -2.80 8.71 4.72
N LEU A 187 -2.36 7.52 4.32
CA LEU A 187 -2.13 6.39 5.25
C LEU A 187 -0.90 6.62 6.14
N ALA A 188 0.15 7.28 5.63
CA ALA A 188 1.30 7.69 6.41
C ALA A 188 0.94 8.76 7.45
N ILE A 189 -0.04 9.65 7.17
CA ILE A 189 -0.60 10.58 8.15
C ILE A 189 -1.24 9.82 9.33
N ALA A 190 -2.12 8.84 9.03
CA ALA A 190 -2.72 8.00 10.07
C ALA A 190 -1.66 7.24 10.87
N ALA A 191 -0.64 6.69 10.20
CA ALA A 191 0.48 6.02 10.85
C ALA A 191 1.27 6.97 11.77
N ALA A 192 1.59 8.19 11.31
CA ALA A 192 2.30 9.20 12.10
C ALA A 192 1.48 9.63 13.33
N ARG A 193 0.17 9.81 13.18
CA ARG A 193 -0.74 10.12 14.28
C ARG A 193 -0.76 8.99 15.32
N ALA A 194 -0.87 7.74 14.87
CA ALA A 194 -0.84 6.57 15.75
C ALA A 194 0.49 6.41 16.49
N HIS A 195 1.60 6.95 15.96
CA HIS A 195 2.93 6.96 16.59
C HIS A 195 3.20 8.20 17.43
N GLY A 196 2.18 9.06 17.66
CA GLY A 196 2.27 10.19 18.60
C GLY A 196 2.92 11.45 18.04
N ALA A 197 2.89 11.67 16.72
CA ALA A 197 3.28 12.95 16.13
C ALA A 197 2.49 14.09 16.78
N ALA A 198 3.18 15.14 17.21
CA ALA A 198 2.56 16.29 17.87
C ALA A 198 1.78 17.16 16.90
N GLU A 199 2.34 17.35 15.72
CA GLU A 199 1.74 18.14 14.65
C GLU A 199 2.07 17.50 13.30
N ILE A 200 1.06 17.40 12.43
CA ILE A 200 1.21 16.85 11.07
C ILE A 200 0.76 17.91 10.07
N THR A 201 1.67 18.35 9.22
CA THR A 201 1.38 19.21 8.07
C THR A 201 1.46 18.38 6.80
N ALA A 202 0.41 18.40 6.00
CA ALA A 202 0.33 17.68 4.73
C ALA A 202 0.35 18.64 3.54
N THR A 203 1.09 18.31 2.49
CA THR A 203 1.20 19.13 1.29
C THR A 203 0.82 18.33 0.04
N ASP A 204 0.04 18.94 -0.84
CA ASP A 204 -0.25 18.42 -2.19
C ASP A 204 -0.49 19.60 -3.14
N VAL A 205 -0.58 19.32 -4.44
CA VAL A 205 -0.95 20.29 -5.49
C VAL A 205 -2.45 20.30 -5.79
N VAL A 206 -3.22 19.38 -5.19
CA VAL A 206 -4.65 19.15 -5.42
C VAL A 206 -5.41 19.25 -4.09
N ASP A 207 -6.57 19.89 -4.08
CA ASP A 207 -7.34 20.14 -2.85
C ASP A 207 -8.11 18.91 -2.34
N GLU A 208 -8.60 18.05 -3.23
CA GLU A 208 -9.34 16.84 -2.88
C GLU A 208 -8.54 15.87 -2.00
N PRO A 209 -7.29 15.50 -2.35
CA PRO A 209 -6.43 14.73 -1.44
C PRO A 209 -6.15 15.41 -0.10
N LEU A 210 -6.03 16.74 -0.08
CA LEU A 210 -5.80 17.50 1.16
C LEU A 210 -7.01 17.43 2.11
N ALA A 211 -8.24 17.38 1.58
CA ALA A 211 -9.43 17.17 2.40
C ALA A 211 -9.41 15.80 3.09
N ILE A 212 -8.99 14.75 2.37
CA ILE A 212 -8.82 13.41 2.94
C ILE A 212 -7.67 13.40 3.95
N ALA A 213 -6.55 14.09 3.66
CA ALA A 213 -5.43 14.21 4.60
C ALA A 213 -5.88 14.78 5.97
N ARG A 214 -6.78 15.78 5.98
CA ARG A 214 -7.40 16.29 7.23
C ARG A 214 -8.22 15.23 7.95
N ALA A 215 -9.07 14.51 7.22
CA ALA A 215 -9.87 13.43 7.78
C ALA A 215 -9.00 12.31 8.37
N MET A 216 -7.80 12.09 7.81
CA MET A 216 -6.83 11.11 8.28
C MET A 216 -5.94 11.61 9.43
N GLY A 217 -6.13 12.86 9.88
CA GLY A 217 -5.46 13.38 11.08
C GLY A 217 -4.35 14.41 10.83
N ALA A 218 -4.26 15.01 9.64
CA ALA A 218 -3.38 16.16 9.43
C ALA A 218 -3.96 17.40 10.13
N ASP A 219 -3.13 18.09 10.92
CA ASP A 219 -3.50 19.34 11.60
C ASP A 219 -3.53 20.50 10.62
N ASN A 220 -2.58 20.52 9.69
CA ASN A 220 -2.46 21.54 8.67
C ASN A 220 -2.39 20.91 7.28
N THR A 221 -3.00 21.57 6.31
CA THR A 221 -2.90 21.19 4.90
C THR A 221 -2.53 22.39 4.05
N ILE A 222 -1.62 22.21 3.11
CA ILE A 222 -1.10 23.28 2.25
C ILE A 222 -1.20 22.84 0.78
N ASN A 223 -1.98 23.56 -0.01
CA ASN A 223 -1.94 23.42 -1.46
C ASN A 223 -0.75 24.21 -2.02
N VAL A 224 0.35 23.52 -2.32
CA VAL A 224 1.60 24.13 -2.76
C VAL A 224 1.53 24.68 -4.19
N ALA A 225 0.47 24.36 -4.94
CA ALA A 225 0.20 24.99 -6.22
C ALA A 225 -0.37 26.40 -6.03
N GLN A 226 -1.07 26.67 -4.94
CA GLN A 226 -1.72 27.95 -4.63
C GLN A 226 -0.87 28.79 -3.67
N ASP A 227 -0.37 28.22 -2.58
CA ASP A 227 0.45 28.92 -1.59
C ASP A 227 1.94 28.86 -1.96
N LYS A 228 2.44 29.90 -2.58
CA LYS A 228 3.86 30.01 -2.97
C LYS A 228 4.79 30.46 -1.84
N THR A 229 4.21 30.84 -0.70
CA THR A 229 4.97 31.37 0.44
C THR A 229 5.22 30.33 1.53
N TRP A 230 4.68 29.12 1.40
CA TRP A 230 4.76 28.09 2.42
C TRP A 230 6.21 27.71 2.78
N VAL A 231 7.10 27.63 1.76
CA VAL A 231 8.53 27.30 1.99
C VAL A 231 9.18 28.40 2.83
N SER A 232 9.01 29.69 2.44
CA SER A 232 9.62 30.80 3.17
C SER A 232 9.11 30.90 4.62
N ARG A 233 7.83 30.59 4.88
CA ARG A 233 7.28 30.57 6.25
C ARG A 233 7.91 29.46 7.09
N HIS A 234 8.08 28.26 6.54
CA HIS A 234 8.53 27.09 7.30
C HIS A 234 10.04 26.88 7.26
N SER A 235 10.79 27.63 6.41
CA SER A 235 12.26 27.61 6.40
C SER A 235 12.88 28.62 7.38
N ALA A 236 12.06 29.53 7.97
CA ALA A 236 12.52 30.47 8.98
C ALA A 236 13.23 29.73 10.12
N GLU A 237 14.22 30.39 10.75
CA GLU A 237 15.00 29.84 11.88
C GLU A 237 15.63 28.45 11.60
N LYS A 238 16.03 28.23 10.34
CA LYS A 238 16.64 27.00 9.80
C LYS A 238 15.65 25.84 9.57
N GLY A 239 14.33 26.04 9.68
CA GLY A 239 13.32 25.06 9.35
C GLY A 239 12.44 24.62 10.52
N THR A 240 11.29 24.07 10.18
CA THR A 240 10.20 23.79 11.13
C THR A 240 10.07 22.31 11.48
N PHE A 241 10.26 21.39 10.50
CA PHE A 241 9.85 20.00 10.65
C PHE A 241 10.98 19.09 11.14
N ASP A 242 10.65 18.20 12.07
CA ASP A 242 11.56 17.18 12.59
C ASP A 242 11.69 15.98 11.63
N VAL A 243 10.58 15.60 11.01
CA VAL A 243 10.48 14.45 10.13
C VAL A 243 9.70 14.83 8.87
N MET A 244 10.16 14.35 7.72
CA MET A 244 9.43 14.39 6.47
C MET A 244 9.18 12.96 5.99
N LEU A 245 7.93 12.65 5.67
CA LEU A 245 7.53 11.46 4.93
C LEU A 245 7.27 11.89 3.48
N GLU A 246 8.21 11.63 2.60
CA GLU A 246 8.13 11.98 1.19
C GLU A 246 7.38 10.87 0.43
N CYS A 247 6.12 11.15 0.06
CA CYS A 247 5.22 10.20 -0.57
C CYS A 247 4.87 10.57 -2.03
N SER A 248 5.37 11.69 -2.53
CA SER A 248 5.04 12.19 -3.86
C SER A 248 5.95 11.62 -4.96
N GLY A 249 7.19 11.28 -4.64
CA GLY A 249 8.24 10.95 -5.61
C GLY A 249 8.62 12.12 -6.53
N ASN A 250 8.24 13.35 -6.18
CA ASN A 250 8.48 14.53 -7.00
C ASN A 250 9.73 15.29 -6.55
N GLU A 251 10.67 15.57 -7.47
CA GLU A 251 11.93 16.25 -7.16
C GLU A 251 11.70 17.60 -6.49
N ARG A 252 10.77 18.42 -7.01
CA ARG A 252 10.50 19.74 -6.44
C ARG A 252 9.93 19.63 -5.02
N ALA A 253 9.00 18.71 -4.79
CA ALA A 253 8.42 18.47 -3.46
C ALA A 253 9.49 18.05 -2.46
N LEU A 254 10.42 17.17 -2.88
CA LEU A 254 11.57 16.78 -2.05
C LEU A 254 12.47 17.99 -1.74
N ARG A 255 12.81 18.81 -2.73
CA ARG A 255 13.69 19.99 -2.54
C ARG A 255 13.05 21.02 -1.61
N ASP A 256 11.80 21.38 -1.87
CA ASP A 256 11.02 22.30 -1.03
C ASP A 256 10.93 21.75 0.41
N GLY A 257 10.72 20.43 0.56
CA GLY A 257 10.71 19.76 1.86
C GLY A 257 12.05 19.85 2.59
N LEU A 258 13.18 19.63 1.93
CA LEU A 258 14.52 19.75 2.53
C LEU A 258 14.77 21.17 3.08
N GLU A 259 14.25 22.21 2.42
CA GLU A 259 14.39 23.59 2.88
C GLU A 259 13.67 23.84 4.21
N VAL A 260 12.53 23.21 4.43
CA VAL A 260 11.71 23.41 5.63
C VAL A 260 12.03 22.46 6.76
N MET A 261 12.93 21.49 6.54
CA MET A 261 13.44 20.64 7.61
C MET A 261 14.35 21.41 8.55
N ARG A 262 14.18 21.21 9.85
CA ARG A 262 15.11 21.73 10.86
C ARG A 262 16.46 20.98 10.82
N PRO A 263 17.54 21.53 11.40
CA PRO A 263 18.78 20.79 11.55
C PRO A 263 18.57 19.44 12.27
N ARG A 264 19.27 18.41 11.77
CA ARG A 264 19.21 17.01 12.24
C ARG A 264 17.83 16.36 12.04
N GLY A 265 17.01 16.92 11.14
CA GLY A 265 15.74 16.31 10.73
C GLY A 265 15.95 15.03 9.93
N VAL A 266 14.91 14.19 9.90
CA VAL A 266 14.90 12.90 9.19
C VAL A 266 13.94 12.98 8.00
N VAL A 267 14.41 12.60 6.82
CA VAL A 267 13.60 12.48 5.61
C VAL A 267 13.48 11.01 5.23
N VAL A 268 12.25 10.50 5.17
CA VAL A 268 11.96 9.14 4.73
C VAL A 268 11.35 9.20 3.34
N GLN A 269 12.03 8.59 2.38
CA GLN A 269 11.60 8.50 0.98
C GLN A 269 10.74 7.26 0.79
N LEU A 270 9.43 7.46 0.54
CA LEU A 270 8.46 6.42 0.18
C LEU A 270 8.04 6.53 -1.29
N GLY A 271 7.95 7.77 -1.80
CA GLY A 271 7.55 8.03 -3.18
C GLY A 271 8.57 7.52 -4.20
N LEU A 272 8.09 6.90 -5.27
CA LEU A 272 8.90 6.41 -6.40
C LEU A 272 8.75 7.38 -7.56
N GLY A 273 9.80 8.15 -7.88
CA GLY A 273 9.78 9.19 -8.92
C GLY A 273 10.92 9.12 -9.93
N GLY A 274 11.74 8.06 -9.89
CA GLY A 274 12.95 7.96 -10.71
C GLY A 274 14.14 8.71 -10.09
N ASP A 275 15.12 9.09 -10.92
CA ASP A 275 16.31 9.81 -10.48
C ASP A 275 15.95 11.28 -10.18
N VAL A 276 16.39 11.77 -9.02
CA VAL A 276 16.14 13.12 -8.54
C VAL A 276 17.45 13.80 -8.10
N SER A 277 17.53 15.11 -8.28
CA SER A 277 18.67 15.92 -7.84
C SER A 277 18.38 16.54 -6.47
N ILE A 278 19.28 16.36 -5.51
CA ILE A 278 19.16 16.92 -4.16
C ILE A 278 20.22 17.98 -3.88
N PRO A 279 19.91 19.04 -3.08
CA PRO A 279 20.86 20.07 -2.69
C PRO A 279 21.80 19.54 -1.61
N GLN A 280 22.87 18.85 -2.01
CA GLN A 280 23.81 18.17 -1.10
C GLN A 280 24.37 19.09 0.00
N ASN A 281 24.73 20.34 -0.34
CA ASN A 281 25.27 21.29 0.64
C ASN A 281 24.26 21.60 1.75
N MET A 282 22.96 21.61 1.45
CA MET A 282 21.91 21.80 2.45
C MET A 282 21.81 20.59 3.37
N VAL A 283 21.88 19.37 2.82
CA VAL A 283 21.88 18.13 3.61
C VAL A 283 23.04 18.13 4.61
N VAL A 284 24.24 18.51 4.14
CA VAL A 284 25.43 18.62 5.01
C VAL A 284 25.28 19.72 6.05
N ALA A 285 24.88 20.94 5.62
CA ALA A 285 24.80 22.09 6.53
C ALA A 285 23.73 21.95 7.63
N LYS A 286 22.67 21.20 7.36
CA LYS A 286 21.61 20.88 8.34
C LYS A 286 21.80 19.52 9.02
N GLU A 287 22.84 18.75 8.71
CA GLU A 287 23.06 17.38 9.21
C GLU A 287 21.81 16.50 9.02
N LEU A 288 21.14 16.56 7.86
CA LEU A 288 19.92 15.82 7.60
C LEU A 288 20.21 14.33 7.40
N SER A 289 19.34 13.48 7.92
CA SER A 289 19.33 12.04 7.64
C SER A 289 18.30 11.75 6.56
N ILE A 290 18.73 11.19 5.42
CA ILE A 290 17.82 10.76 4.35
C ILE A 290 17.86 9.25 4.27
N CYS A 291 16.71 8.58 4.40
CA CYS A 291 16.61 7.13 4.32
C CYS A 291 15.42 6.70 3.44
N GLY A 292 15.55 5.54 2.82
CA GLY A 292 14.48 4.92 2.04
C GLY A 292 13.56 4.06 2.90
N SER A 293 12.32 3.90 2.44
CA SER A 293 11.35 2.93 2.95
C SER A 293 10.85 2.07 1.81
N PHE A 294 10.92 0.75 1.95
CA PHE A 294 10.53 -0.18 0.91
C PHE A 294 9.61 -1.27 1.45
N ARG A 295 8.36 -1.29 0.94
CA ARG A 295 7.34 -2.25 1.40
C ARG A 295 7.13 -2.19 2.91
N PHE A 296 7.12 -3.35 3.57
CA PHE A 296 6.94 -3.53 5.02
C PHE A 296 7.40 -4.93 5.44
N HIS A 297 7.37 -5.19 6.74
CA HIS A 297 7.59 -6.54 7.29
C HIS A 297 6.62 -6.81 8.45
N ALA A 298 7.04 -6.59 9.70
CA ALA A 298 6.21 -6.82 10.89
C ALA A 298 5.00 -5.87 10.95
N GLU A 299 5.05 -4.76 10.23
CA GLU A 299 4.01 -3.75 10.20
C GLU A 299 2.67 -4.26 9.65
N PHE A 300 2.65 -5.37 8.87
CA PHE A 300 1.39 -5.93 8.39
C PHE A 300 0.51 -6.45 9.55
N ALA A 301 1.09 -7.20 10.46
CA ALA A 301 0.36 -7.66 11.65
C ALA A 301 -0.03 -6.49 12.57
N LEU A 302 0.82 -5.46 12.67
CA LEU A 302 0.51 -4.23 13.40
C LEU A 302 -0.66 -3.47 12.74
N ALA A 303 -0.68 -3.34 11.42
CA ALA A 303 -1.75 -2.70 10.68
C ALA A 303 -3.10 -3.37 10.97
N VAL A 304 -3.17 -4.70 10.83
CA VAL A 304 -4.39 -5.46 11.13
C VAL A 304 -4.81 -5.28 12.59
N ARG A 305 -3.87 -5.30 13.53
CA ARG A 305 -4.17 -5.07 14.95
C ARG A 305 -4.76 -3.68 15.20
N LEU A 306 -4.17 -2.62 14.65
CA LEU A 306 -4.68 -1.25 14.81
C LEU A 306 -6.08 -1.08 14.21
N ILE A 307 -6.36 -1.75 13.07
CA ILE A 307 -7.67 -1.78 12.44
C ILE A 307 -8.68 -2.54 13.33
N ASN A 308 -8.31 -3.72 13.84
CA ASN A 308 -9.15 -4.55 14.71
C ASN A 308 -9.52 -3.84 16.02
N GLU A 309 -8.59 -3.10 16.59
CA GLU A 309 -8.78 -2.36 17.84
C GLU A 309 -9.49 -1.00 17.64
N GLY A 310 -9.81 -0.62 16.40
CA GLY A 310 -10.39 0.69 16.10
C GLY A 310 -9.49 1.88 16.47
N ARG A 311 -8.17 1.65 16.54
CA ARG A 311 -7.17 2.70 16.88
C ARG A 311 -6.93 3.67 15.72
N VAL A 312 -7.33 3.28 14.52
CA VAL A 312 -7.27 4.09 13.32
C VAL A 312 -8.57 3.94 12.53
N ASP A 313 -9.10 5.03 12.04
CA ASP A 313 -10.20 5.01 11.06
C ASP A 313 -9.64 5.25 9.67
N LEU A 314 -9.61 4.21 8.85
CA LEU A 314 -9.16 4.27 7.46
C LEU A 314 -10.32 4.46 6.47
N SER A 315 -11.57 4.60 6.95
CA SER A 315 -12.74 4.71 6.08
C SER A 315 -12.70 5.90 5.11
N PRO A 316 -12.13 7.09 5.46
CA PRO A 316 -12.06 8.21 4.53
C PRO A 316 -11.18 7.96 3.29
N VAL A 317 -10.30 6.96 3.36
CA VAL A 317 -9.41 6.62 2.23
C VAL A 317 -10.17 5.92 1.10
N VAL A 318 -11.20 5.12 1.43
CA VAL A 318 -11.99 4.37 0.43
C VAL A 318 -13.03 5.30 -0.19
N THR A 319 -12.80 5.71 -1.43
CA THR A 319 -13.72 6.61 -2.13
C THR A 319 -14.74 5.88 -3.01
N HIS A 320 -14.34 4.76 -3.61
CA HIS A 320 -15.19 4.01 -4.54
C HIS A 320 -15.00 2.50 -4.39
N THR A 321 -16.05 1.76 -4.73
CA THR A 321 -16.00 0.29 -4.80
C THR A 321 -16.76 -0.14 -6.06
N PHE A 322 -16.17 -1.03 -6.84
CA PHE A 322 -16.75 -1.57 -8.07
C PHE A 322 -16.83 -3.09 -7.99
N PRO A 323 -17.87 -3.71 -8.55
CA PRO A 323 -17.89 -5.15 -8.72
C PRO A 323 -16.76 -5.58 -9.69
N MET A 324 -16.26 -6.80 -9.52
CA MET A 324 -15.16 -7.35 -10.34
C MET A 324 -15.42 -7.25 -11.86
N LEU A 325 -16.68 -7.40 -12.28
CA LEU A 325 -17.09 -7.28 -13.70
C LEU A 325 -16.86 -5.87 -14.27
N GLN A 326 -16.74 -4.85 -13.41
CA GLN A 326 -16.48 -3.46 -13.79
C GLN A 326 -15.03 -3.04 -13.49
N ALA A 327 -14.12 -3.99 -13.38
CA ALA A 327 -12.72 -3.74 -13.00
C ALA A 327 -12.04 -2.73 -13.92
N ARG A 328 -12.30 -2.75 -15.24
CA ARG A 328 -11.73 -1.76 -16.17
C ARG A 328 -12.12 -0.33 -15.78
N GLN A 329 -13.40 -0.09 -15.50
CA GLN A 329 -13.89 1.22 -15.03
C GLN A 329 -13.25 1.62 -13.69
N ALA A 330 -13.07 0.65 -12.78
CA ALA A 330 -12.39 0.86 -11.51
C ALA A 330 -10.93 1.33 -11.72
N PHE A 331 -10.18 0.73 -12.65
CA PHE A 331 -8.80 1.11 -12.97
C PHE A 331 -8.73 2.49 -13.62
N GLU A 332 -9.64 2.80 -14.55
CA GLU A 332 -9.75 4.11 -15.19
C GLU A 332 -10.02 5.21 -14.14
N LEU A 333 -10.98 4.99 -13.23
CA LEU A 333 -11.27 5.95 -12.16
C LEU A 333 -10.13 6.07 -11.15
N ALA A 334 -9.47 4.96 -10.78
CA ALA A 334 -8.34 4.97 -9.86
C ALA A 334 -7.15 5.80 -10.38
N SER A 335 -7.10 6.02 -11.68
CA SER A 335 -6.07 6.85 -12.33
C SER A 335 -6.34 8.35 -12.21
N ASP A 336 -7.56 8.77 -11.86
CA ASP A 336 -7.92 10.17 -11.67
C ASP A 336 -7.85 10.60 -10.20
N ARG A 337 -6.73 11.20 -9.81
CA ARG A 337 -6.44 11.66 -8.45
C ARG A 337 -7.39 12.74 -7.92
N LYS A 338 -8.15 13.41 -8.79
CA LYS A 338 -9.14 14.40 -8.39
C LYS A 338 -10.47 13.76 -8.01
N GLN A 339 -10.77 12.59 -8.56
CA GLN A 339 -12.03 11.90 -8.32
C GLN A 339 -11.90 10.76 -7.32
N ALA A 340 -10.73 10.09 -7.26
CA ALA A 340 -10.56 8.92 -6.42
C ALA A 340 -9.27 8.96 -5.59
N MET A 341 -9.37 8.45 -4.34
CA MET A 341 -8.23 8.21 -3.47
C MET A 341 -7.86 6.72 -3.48
N LYS A 342 -8.70 5.86 -2.96
CA LYS A 342 -8.56 4.40 -3.04
C LYS A 342 -9.83 3.81 -3.63
N VAL A 343 -9.65 3.13 -4.74
CA VAL A 343 -10.72 2.36 -5.40
C VAL A 343 -10.57 0.90 -5.02
N LEU A 344 -11.66 0.30 -4.58
CA LEU A 344 -11.72 -1.12 -4.27
C LEU A 344 -12.48 -1.90 -5.35
N ILE A 345 -12.13 -3.17 -5.48
CA ILE A 345 -12.87 -4.16 -6.26
C ILE A 345 -13.55 -5.14 -5.31
N ASP A 346 -14.85 -5.33 -5.49
CA ASP A 346 -15.66 -6.35 -4.80
C ASP A 346 -15.65 -7.64 -5.63
N PHE A 347 -15.18 -8.72 -5.00
CA PHE A 347 -15.08 -10.05 -5.60
C PHE A 347 -16.24 -10.97 -5.18
N ALA A 348 -17.18 -10.50 -4.34
CA ALA A 348 -18.22 -11.34 -3.74
C ALA A 348 -19.17 -11.93 -4.81
N ASP A 349 -19.51 -11.16 -5.85
CA ASP A 349 -20.47 -11.55 -6.89
C ASP A 349 -19.86 -12.30 -8.07
N ALA A 350 -18.54 -12.50 -8.11
CA ALA A 350 -17.86 -13.15 -9.23
C ALA A 350 -18.18 -14.68 -9.39
N GLY A 351 -19.07 -15.23 -8.58
CA GLY A 351 -19.43 -16.64 -8.60
C GLY A 351 -20.92 -16.95 -8.75
N ALA A 352 -21.79 -15.95 -8.83
CA ALA A 352 -23.25 -16.19 -8.85
C ALA A 352 -23.79 -16.68 -10.19
N GLU A 353 -23.09 -16.47 -11.30
CA GLU A 353 -23.58 -16.87 -12.66
C GLU A 353 -23.09 -18.23 -13.14
N THR A 354 -22.12 -18.87 -12.50
CA THR A 354 -21.60 -20.18 -12.95
C THR A 354 -22.28 -21.40 -12.30
N ALA A 355 -23.27 -21.19 -11.42
CA ALA A 355 -24.04 -22.27 -10.80
C ALA A 355 -25.37 -22.58 -11.50
N ALA A 356 -25.69 -21.93 -12.63
CA ALA A 356 -26.95 -22.08 -13.37
C ALA A 356 -26.68 -22.38 -14.86
N ALA A 357 -25.87 -23.38 -15.18
CA ALA A 357 -25.79 -23.98 -16.52
C ALA A 357 -25.46 -25.48 -16.40
#